data_1677548b5400e1b8364cf8de66759c50
#
_entry.id   1677548b5400e1b8364cf8de66759c50
#
_cell.length_a   1.000
_cell.length_b   1.000
_cell.length_c   1.000
_cell.angle_alpha   90.00
_cell.angle_beta   90.00
_cell.angle_gamma   90.00
#
_symmetry.space_group_name_H-M   'P 1'
#
loop_
_entity.id
_entity.type
_entity.pdbx_description
1 polymer ?
#
loop_
_entity_poly.entity_id
_entity_poly.type
_entity_poly.pdbx_seq_one_letter_code
_entity_poly.pdbx_strand_id
1 'polypeptide(L)'
;STKRLFFDALIGKIETEAAVKAMKAVKSKQDYQVKKVVDKLSDGLDTSHKVIIGFGEPENKSYLGLVANKFCGKYNKPTFLLRELNSTTWSGSMRSPIDLLEIINESGLAKCQGHDAAAGITVKKSNLKRFARFLDGLDLDVEPDIEVAAQIEPNNITRNLANVCVENNILWGKDVNKPLFHCILTTPQIYVYRNRSTTVKLVQDGIEFIKFFVSNEEASQFESAQGKSIEVVVSLGLNEYNGQIKPQAIIERYEIIDKPKENEYDWSEYFN
;
A
#
# COMPACT_ATOMS: atom_id res chain seq x y z
N SER A 1 -8.53 20.53 -23.93
CA SER A 1 -7.69 19.70 -23.03
C SER A 1 -8.58 18.68 -22.28
N THR A 2 -8.02 17.57 -21.85
CA THR A 2 -8.77 16.53 -21.09
C THR A 2 -9.41 17.07 -19.81
N LYS A 3 -8.74 18.02 -19.13
CA LYS A 3 -9.29 18.71 -17.95
C LYS A 3 -10.56 19.50 -18.29
N ARG A 4 -10.58 20.17 -19.44
CA ARG A 4 -11.76 20.92 -19.91
C ARG A 4 -12.90 19.99 -20.24
N LEU A 5 -12.62 18.89 -20.94
CA LEU A 5 -13.61 17.87 -21.28
C LEU A 5 -14.27 17.29 -20.03
N PHE A 6 -13.47 16.97 -18.99
CA PHE A 6 -13.97 16.50 -17.71
C PHE A 6 -14.88 17.53 -17.01
N PHE A 7 -14.43 18.78 -16.95
CA PHE A 7 -15.22 19.87 -16.37
C PHE A 7 -16.55 20.06 -17.11
N ASP A 8 -16.53 20.08 -18.45
CA ASP A 8 -17.72 20.23 -19.27
C ASP A 8 -18.70 19.05 -19.08
N ALA A 9 -18.21 17.83 -18.81
CA ALA A 9 -19.06 16.68 -18.45
C ALA A 9 -19.68 16.84 -17.04
N LEU A 10 -18.89 17.30 -16.05
CA LEU A 10 -19.40 17.52 -14.68
C LEU A 10 -20.53 18.57 -14.62
N ILE A 11 -20.49 19.57 -15.47
CA ILE A 11 -21.53 20.61 -15.53
C ILE A 11 -22.62 20.31 -16.60
N GLY A 12 -22.67 19.09 -17.11
CA GLY A 12 -23.71 18.62 -18.03
C GLY A 12 -23.64 19.22 -19.44
N LYS A 13 -22.52 19.81 -19.87
CA LYS A 13 -22.35 20.38 -21.21
C LYS A 13 -22.07 19.34 -22.28
N ILE A 14 -21.56 18.18 -21.90
CA ILE A 14 -21.26 17.08 -22.82
C ILE A 14 -21.61 15.75 -22.16
N GLU A 15 -21.75 14.71 -22.98
CA GLU A 15 -21.93 13.33 -22.52
C GLU A 15 -20.76 12.85 -21.66
N THR A 16 -21.07 12.25 -20.51
CA THR A 16 -20.06 11.76 -19.54
C THR A 16 -19.20 10.65 -20.10
N GLU A 17 -19.74 9.82 -21.01
CA GLU A 17 -19.03 8.69 -21.62
C GLU A 17 -17.77 9.14 -22.38
N ALA A 18 -17.85 10.21 -23.16
CA ALA A 18 -16.70 10.77 -23.89
C ALA A 18 -15.60 11.25 -22.94
N ALA A 19 -15.97 11.89 -21.82
CA ALA A 19 -15.04 12.35 -20.81
C ALA A 19 -14.37 11.17 -20.09
N VAL A 20 -15.13 10.14 -19.70
CA VAL A 20 -14.61 8.92 -19.07
C VAL A 20 -13.63 8.20 -19.99
N LYS A 21 -13.95 8.04 -21.28
CA LYS A 21 -13.05 7.43 -22.28
C LYS A 21 -11.74 8.20 -22.40
N ALA A 22 -11.80 9.53 -22.48
CA ALA A 22 -10.60 10.37 -22.53
C ALA A 22 -9.76 10.28 -21.26
N MET A 23 -10.38 10.24 -20.08
CA MET A 23 -9.67 10.09 -18.81
C MET A 23 -9.03 8.72 -18.67
N LYS A 24 -9.73 7.64 -19.06
CA LYS A 24 -9.14 6.29 -19.08
C LYS A 24 -7.90 6.23 -19.98
N ALA A 25 -7.92 6.86 -21.14
CA ALA A 25 -6.78 6.92 -22.05
C ALA A 25 -5.58 7.67 -21.43
N VAL A 26 -5.84 8.79 -20.75
CA VAL A 26 -4.78 9.54 -20.03
C VAL A 26 -4.23 8.71 -18.88
N LYS A 27 -5.08 8.05 -18.10
CA LYS A 27 -4.67 7.17 -16.99
C LYS A 27 -3.82 6.01 -17.49
N SER A 28 -4.24 5.32 -18.54
CA SER A 28 -3.47 4.21 -19.12
C SER A 28 -2.08 4.65 -19.61
N LYS A 29 -2.00 5.83 -20.23
CA LYS A 29 -0.70 6.41 -20.63
C LYS A 29 0.17 6.73 -19.42
N GLN A 30 -0.41 7.30 -18.37
CA GLN A 30 0.30 7.58 -17.12
C GLN A 30 0.82 6.29 -16.49
N ASP A 31 -0.02 5.26 -16.36
CA ASP A 31 0.35 3.98 -15.74
C ASP A 31 1.46 3.29 -16.54
N TYR A 32 1.42 3.33 -17.87
CA TYR A 32 2.48 2.83 -18.72
C TYR A 32 3.81 3.54 -18.49
N GLN A 33 3.80 4.88 -18.43
CA GLN A 33 5.02 5.66 -18.22
C GLN A 33 5.57 5.44 -16.80
N VAL A 34 4.70 5.40 -15.77
CA VAL A 34 5.12 5.08 -14.40
C VAL A 34 5.75 3.71 -14.34
N LYS A 35 5.12 2.69 -14.95
CA LYS A 35 5.68 1.34 -15.00
C LYS A 35 7.06 1.31 -15.66
N LYS A 36 7.23 1.96 -16.80
CA LYS A 36 8.52 2.05 -17.51
C LYS A 36 9.64 2.63 -16.62
N VAL A 37 9.31 3.66 -15.82
CA VAL A 37 10.29 4.27 -14.89
C VAL A 37 10.56 3.36 -13.70
N VAL A 38 9.54 2.71 -13.15
CA VAL A 38 9.69 1.72 -12.07
C VAL A 38 10.59 0.58 -12.52
N ASP A 39 10.31 -0.03 -13.67
CA ASP A 39 11.09 -1.14 -14.21
C ASP A 39 12.57 -0.72 -14.41
N LYS A 40 12.81 0.47 -14.97
CA LYS A 40 14.17 0.99 -15.19
C LYS A 40 14.95 1.24 -13.88
N LEU A 41 14.26 1.69 -12.83
CA LEU A 41 14.92 2.01 -11.56
C LEU A 41 15.09 0.79 -10.65
N SER A 42 14.24 -0.21 -10.80
CA SER A 42 14.21 -1.39 -9.89
C SER A 42 15.56 -2.12 -9.83
N ASP A 43 16.26 -2.24 -10.95
CA ASP A 43 17.53 -3.02 -11.04
C ASP A 43 18.71 -2.33 -10.34
N GLY A 44 18.63 -1.02 -10.12
CA GLY A 44 19.71 -0.24 -9.50
C GLY A 44 19.35 0.38 -8.15
N LEU A 45 18.19 0.04 -7.61
CA LEU A 45 17.70 0.64 -6.38
C LEU A 45 18.23 -0.11 -5.16
N ASP A 46 18.97 0.59 -4.28
CA ASP A 46 19.41 0.00 -3.01
C ASP A 46 18.23 -0.02 -2.03
N THR A 47 17.80 -1.23 -1.70
CA THR A 47 16.69 -1.47 -0.76
C THR A 47 17.16 -2.07 0.57
N SER A 48 18.48 -2.19 0.79
CA SER A 48 19.05 -2.76 2.01
C SER A 48 18.94 -1.82 3.22
N HIS A 49 18.89 -0.50 2.98
CA HIS A 49 18.74 0.52 4.02
C HIS A 49 17.30 0.67 4.52
N LYS A 50 17.12 1.36 5.65
CA LYS A 50 15.80 1.70 6.22
C LYS A 50 14.97 2.60 5.30
N VAL A 51 15.63 3.38 4.45
CA VAL A 51 15.01 4.27 3.47
C VAL A 51 15.51 3.98 2.06
N ILE A 52 14.73 4.31 1.07
CA ILE A 52 15.09 4.19 -0.33
C ILE A 52 15.36 5.58 -0.91
N ILE A 53 16.57 5.79 -1.43
CA ILE A 53 16.93 7.00 -2.16
C ILE A 53 17.28 6.62 -3.59
N GLY A 54 16.44 7.03 -4.53
CA GLY A 54 16.64 6.75 -5.95
C GLY A 54 16.79 8.05 -6.77
N PHE A 55 17.48 7.91 -7.91
CA PHE A 55 17.69 9.01 -8.84
C PHE A 55 17.05 8.67 -10.18
N GLY A 56 16.18 9.54 -10.67
CA GLY A 56 15.49 9.31 -11.93
C GLY A 56 15.06 10.59 -12.62
N GLU A 57 15.06 10.55 -13.93
CA GLU A 57 14.58 11.63 -14.79
C GLU A 57 13.39 11.11 -15.63
N PRO A 58 12.16 11.07 -15.07
CA PRO A 58 11.01 10.75 -15.88
C PRO A 58 10.77 11.87 -16.90
N GLU A 59 10.28 11.50 -18.08
CA GLU A 59 9.87 12.45 -19.13
C GLU A 59 8.91 13.51 -18.59
N ASN A 60 8.07 13.13 -17.63
CA ASN A 60 7.19 14.06 -16.91
C ASN A 60 7.53 14.07 -15.41
N LYS A 61 7.96 15.23 -14.95
CA LYS A 61 8.35 15.49 -13.55
C LYS A 61 7.27 15.12 -12.54
N SER A 62 5.99 15.25 -12.90
CA SER A 62 4.84 14.88 -12.04
C SER A 62 4.74 13.38 -11.77
N TYR A 63 5.47 12.53 -12.50
CA TYR A 63 5.45 11.09 -12.25
C TYR A 63 6.39 10.63 -11.13
N LEU A 64 7.35 11.45 -10.70
CA LEU A 64 8.24 11.10 -9.58
C LEU A 64 7.48 10.70 -8.33
N GLY A 65 6.44 11.45 -7.97
CA GLY A 65 5.61 11.12 -6.80
C GLY A 65 4.86 9.79 -6.94
N LEU A 66 4.40 9.46 -8.16
CA LEU A 66 3.72 8.19 -8.43
C LEU A 66 4.70 7.01 -8.39
N VAL A 67 5.91 7.19 -8.92
CA VAL A 67 6.97 6.18 -8.87
C VAL A 67 7.44 5.98 -7.43
N ALA A 68 7.66 7.06 -6.67
CA ALA A 68 7.99 6.98 -5.25
C ALA A 68 6.92 6.21 -4.46
N ASN A 69 5.64 6.45 -4.74
CA ASN A 69 4.53 5.74 -4.11
C ASN A 69 4.53 4.23 -4.42
N LYS A 70 4.92 3.85 -5.65
CA LYS A 70 5.03 2.43 -6.02
C LYS A 70 6.14 1.72 -5.24
N PHE A 71 7.31 2.36 -5.09
CA PHE A 71 8.40 1.79 -4.32
C PHE A 71 8.10 1.80 -2.82
N CYS A 72 7.55 2.89 -2.29
CA CYS A 72 7.12 2.98 -0.91
C CYS A 72 6.13 1.84 -0.56
N GLY A 73 5.09 1.65 -1.38
CA GLY A 73 4.13 0.56 -1.16
C GLY A 73 4.71 -0.84 -1.39
N LYS A 74 5.67 -1.00 -2.32
CA LYS A 74 6.29 -2.32 -2.58
C LYS A 74 7.22 -2.77 -1.44
N TYR A 75 7.98 -1.85 -0.87
CA TYR A 75 9.02 -2.16 0.12
C TYR A 75 8.63 -1.78 1.54
N ASN A 76 7.48 -1.12 1.74
CA ASN A 76 7.03 -0.54 3.00
C ASN A 76 8.12 0.34 3.67
N LYS A 77 8.85 1.11 2.85
CA LYS A 77 9.96 1.97 3.29
C LYS A 77 9.78 3.40 2.81
N PRO A 78 10.18 4.40 3.60
CA PRO A 78 10.26 5.77 3.12
C PRO A 78 11.10 5.85 1.85
N THR A 79 10.53 6.45 0.81
CA THR A 79 11.13 6.50 -0.52
C THR A 79 11.28 7.93 -1.01
N PHE A 80 12.50 8.30 -1.36
CA PHE A 80 12.91 9.60 -1.87
C PHE A 80 13.38 9.44 -3.31
N LEU A 81 12.60 9.91 -4.27
CA LEU A 81 13.02 9.93 -5.67
C LEU A 81 13.45 11.33 -6.05
N LEU A 82 14.71 11.46 -6.40
CA LEU A 82 15.39 12.71 -6.68
C LEU A 82 15.75 12.83 -8.16
N ARG A 83 15.72 14.05 -8.66
CA ARG A 83 16.27 14.44 -9.97
C ARG A 83 17.11 15.70 -9.82
N GLU A 84 17.99 15.93 -10.75
CA GLU A 84 18.76 17.17 -10.76
C GLU A 84 17.86 18.37 -11.01
N LEU A 85 17.86 19.34 -10.10
CA LEU A 85 17.21 20.64 -10.28
C LEU A 85 18.16 21.63 -10.95
N ASN A 86 19.39 21.66 -10.46
CA ASN A 86 20.51 22.46 -10.96
C ASN A 86 21.84 21.86 -10.49
N SER A 87 22.97 22.52 -10.79
CA SER A 87 24.33 22.05 -10.45
C SER A 87 24.57 21.80 -8.95
N THR A 88 23.80 22.43 -8.05
CA THR A 88 24.00 22.38 -6.60
C THR A 88 22.88 21.66 -5.84
N THR A 89 21.76 21.32 -6.49
CA THR A 89 20.53 20.94 -5.79
C THR A 89 19.81 19.78 -6.47
N TRP A 90 19.40 18.82 -5.67
CA TRP A 90 18.43 17.80 -6.03
C TRP A 90 17.01 18.25 -5.64
N SER A 91 16.04 17.90 -6.45
CA SER A 91 14.61 18.08 -6.14
C SER A 91 13.85 16.80 -6.50
N GLY A 92 12.79 16.51 -5.78
CA GLY A 92 12.05 15.27 -6.03
C GLY A 92 10.77 15.13 -5.23
N SER A 93 10.41 13.89 -5.00
CA SER A 93 9.23 13.51 -4.23
C SER A 93 9.60 12.53 -3.13
N MET A 94 9.02 12.72 -1.96
CA MET A 94 9.03 11.81 -0.85
C MET A 94 7.67 11.10 -0.77
N ARG A 95 7.71 9.81 -0.46
CA ARG A 95 6.56 9.02 0.00
C ARG A 95 7.02 8.16 1.16
N SER A 96 6.21 8.08 2.19
CA SER A 96 6.57 7.38 3.43
C SER A 96 5.35 6.66 4.00
N PRO A 97 5.52 5.50 4.63
CA PRO A 97 4.46 4.86 5.42
C PRO A 97 4.23 5.57 6.76
N ILE A 98 5.15 6.42 7.19
CA ILE A 98 5.10 7.20 8.44
C ILE A 98 5.35 8.68 8.17
N ASP A 99 5.04 9.52 9.14
CA ASP A 99 5.21 10.98 9.03
C ASP A 99 6.67 11.38 9.21
N LEU A 100 7.26 11.99 8.19
CA LEU A 100 8.66 12.40 8.17
C LEU A 100 8.88 13.88 7.86
N LEU A 101 7.83 14.62 7.50
CA LEU A 101 7.97 16.00 7.00
C LEU A 101 8.65 16.90 8.01
N GLU A 102 8.18 16.90 9.25
CA GLU A 102 8.68 17.77 10.32
C GLU A 102 10.12 17.38 10.71
N ILE A 103 10.37 16.10 10.95
CA ILE A 103 11.69 15.55 11.30
C ILE A 103 12.75 15.93 10.25
N ILE A 104 12.39 15.84 8.96
CA ILE A 104 13.32 16.21 7.87
C ILE A 104 13.57 17.72 7.86
N ASN A 105 12.55 18.54 8.02
CA ASN A 105 12.71 20.00 8.03
C ASN A 105 13.55 20.47 9.22
N GLU A 106 13.33 19.92 10.41
CA GLU A 106 14.11 20.22 11.61
C GLU A 106 15.58 19.81 11.51
N SER A 107 15.89 18.77 10.73
CA SER A 107 17.29 18.36 10.48
C SER A 107 18.13 19.44 9.80
N GLY A 108 17.50 20.38 9.09
CA GLY A 108 18.17 21.40 8.27
C GLY A 108 18.96 20.86 7.07
N LEU A 109 18.93 19.54 6.81
CA LEU A 109 19.67 18.88 5.73
C LEU A 109 18.93 18.90 4.40
N ALA A 110 17.59 18.90 4.46
CA ALA A 110 16.69 18.96 3.32
C ALA A 110 15.49 19.85 3.65
N LYS A 111 14.71 20.21 2.63
CA LYS A 111 13.46 20.94 2.79
C LYS A 111 12.32 20.18 2.14
N CYS A 112 11.32 19.84 2.95
CA CYS A 112 10.10 19.19 2.50
C CYS A 112 8.91 20.16 2.51
N GLN A 113 8.03 20.04 1.51
CA GLN A 113 6.76 20.77 1.42
C GLN A 113 5.67 19.85 0.92
N GLY A 114 4.55 19.79 1.64
CA GLY A 114 3.41 18.95 1.29
C GLY A 114 2.72 18.39 2.52
N HIS A 115 2.36 17.12 2.46
CA HIS A 115 1.77 16.37 3.56
C HIS A 115 2.84 15.51 4.24
N ASP A 116 2.60 15.12 5.48
CA ASP A 116 3.56 14.45 6.36
C ASP A 116 4.20 13.20 5.74
N ALA A 117 3.38 12.35 5.09
CA ALA A 117 3.82 11.14 4.40
C ALA A 117 4.00 11.30 2.87
N ALA A 118 3.73 12.49 2.29
CA ALA A 118 3.74 12.71 0.84
C ALA A 118 4.09 14.15 0.47
N ALA A 119 5.37 14.44 0.31
CA ALA A 119 5.89 15.77 0.09
C ALA A 119 6.79 15.89 -1.15
N GLY A 120 6.93 17.14 -1.62
CA GLY A 120 8.05 17.53 -2.46
C GLY A 120 9.28 17.74 -1.59
N ILE A 121 10.45 17.36 -2.08
CA ILE A 121 11.71 17.48 -1.35
C ILE A 121 12.76 18.22 -2.17
N THR A 122 13.59 18.98 -1.48
CA THR A 122 14.77 19.64 -2.04
C THR A 122 15.97 19.42 -1.13
N VAL A 123 17.07 18.93 -1.70
CA VAL A 123 18.30 18.59 -0.97
C VAL A 123 19.51 19.22 -1.69
N LYS A 124 20.37 19.93 -0.98
CA LYS A 124 21.67 20.35 -1.54
C LYS A 124 22.53 19.14 -1.84
N LYS A 125 23.20 19.08 -2.99
CA LYS A 125 24.07 17.96 -3.37
C LYS A 125 25.15 17.71 -2.32
N SER A 126 25.70 18.76 -1.70
CA SER A 126 26.68 18.68 -0.59
C SER A 126 26.11 18.01 0.67
N ASN A 127 24.80 18.07 0.90
CA ASN A 127 24.15 17.50 2.08
C ASN A 127 23.69 16.07 1.87
N LEU A 128 23.64 15.58 0.64
CA LEU A 128 22.98 14.30 0.32
C LEU A 128 23.48 13.12 1.16
N LYS A 129 24.82 12.98 1.29
CA LYS A 129 25.41 11.91 2.11
C LYS A 129 25.05 12.03 3.60
N ARG A 130 25.01 13.25 4.13
CA ARG A 130 24.63 13.51 5.52
C ARG A 130 23.13 13.24 5.71
N PHE A 131 22.31 13.63 4.76
CA PHE A 131 20.89 13.39 4.77
C PHE A 131 20.57 11.89 4.73
N ALA A 132 21.22 11.11 3.86
CA ALA A 132 21.04 9.67 3.80
C ALA A 132 21.40 8.99 5.14
N ARG A 133 22.54 9.35 5.75
CA ARG A 133 22.94 8.85 7.08
C ARG A 133 21.98 9.25 8.19
N PHE A 134 21.46 10.47 8.14
CA PHE A 134 20.47 10.97 9.09
C PHE A 134 19.20 10.10 9.03
N LEU A 135 18.68 9.86 7.83
CA LEU A 135 17.48 9.05 7.63
C LEU A 135 17.70 7.59 8.07
N ASP A 136 18.85 7.02 7.77
CA ASP A 136 19.19 5.64 8.14
C ASP A 136 19.37 5.46 9.66
N GLY A 137 19.72 6.54 10.37
CA GLY A 137 19.83 6.60 11.82
C GLY A 137 18.52 6.84 12.57
N LEU A 138 17.42 7.14 11.86
CA LEU A 138 16.13 7.30 12.50
C LEU A 138 15.59 5.95 12.97
N ASP A 139 14.85 5.98 14.07
CA ASP A 139 14.01 4.86 14.46
C ASP A 139 12.75 4.88 13.58
N LEU A 140 12.78 4.08 12.53
CA LEU A 140 11.70 3.98 11.53
C LEU A 140 10.93 2.66 11.66
N ASP A 141 11.24 1.87 12.67
CA ASP A 141 10.62 0.57 12.92
C ASP A 141 9.26 0.72 13.65
N VAL A 142 8.65 1.89 13.53
CA VAL A 142 7.27 2.09 13.97
C VAL A 142 6.39 1.40 12.93
N GLU A 143 6.00 0.17 13.22
CA GLU A 143 4.87 -0.41 12.53
C GLU A 143 3.68 0.53 12.75
N PRO A 144 3.08 1.09 11.68
CA PRO A 144 1.93 1.96 11.87
C PRO A 144 0.84 1.14 12.57
N ASP A 145 0.29 1.68 13.65
CA ASP A 145 -0.87 1.10 14.31
C ASP A 145 -1.95 0.88 13.27
N ILE A 146 -2.41 -0.36 13.16
CA ILE A 146 -3.54 -0.67 12.29
C ILE A 146 -4.78 -0.66 13.16
N GLU A 147 -5.62 0.34 12.92
CA GLU A 147 -6.95 0.37 13.48
C GLU A 147 -7.79 -0.75 12.84
N VAL A 148 -8.26 -1.69 13.64
CA VAL A 148 -9.18 -2.74 13.22
C VAL A 148 -10.57 -2.44 13.76
N ALA A 149 -11.58 -2.61 12.90
CA ALA A 149 -12.97 -2.39 13.28
C ALA A 149 -13.47 -3.44 14.29
N ALA A 150 -13.01 -4.68 14.16
CA ALA A 150 -13.31 -5.78 15.08
C ALA A 150 -12.37 -6.97 14.87
N GLN A 151 -12.25 -7.78 15.92
CA GLN A 151 -11.77 -9.15 15.81
C GLN A 151 -12.96 -10.05 15.48
N ILE A 152 -12.82 -10.92 14.47
CA ILE A 152 -13.87 -11.82 14.02
C ILE A 152 -13.31 -13.22 13.74
N GLU A 153 -14.13 -14.23 14.02
CA GLU A 153 -13.82 -15.59 13.61
C GLU A 153 -14.09 -15.79 12.12
N PRO A 154 -13.31 -16.63 11.41
CA PRO A 154 -13.49 -16.85 9.97
C PRO A 154 -14.92 -17.20 9.56
N ASN A 155 -15.62 -18.04 10.34
CA ASN A 155 -17.01 -18.44 10.10
C ASN A 155 -18.03 -17.28 10.21
N ASN A 156 -17.66 -16.17 10.85
CA ASN A 156 -18.47 -14.96 10.97
C ASN A 156 -18.31 -14.02 9.76
N ILE A 157 -17.40 -14.32 8.83
CA ILE A 157 -17.26 -13.59 7.57
C ILE A 157 -18.40 -13.98 6.62
N THR A 158 -19.55 -13.37 6.83
CA THR A 158 -20.73 -13.63 6.02
C THR A 158 -20.74 -12.82 4.73
N ARG A 159 -21.51 -13.28 3.74
CA ARG A 159 -21.77 -12.52 2.52
C ARG A 159 -22.38 -11.14 2.83
N ASN A 160 -23.26 -11.06 3.84
CA ASN A 160 -23.89 -9.80 4.23
C ASN A 160 -22.87 -8.81 4.76
N LEU A 161 -21.96 -9.24 5.65
CA LEU A 161 -20.89 -8.38 6.17
C LEU A 161 -19.97 -7.88 5.05
N ALA A 162 -19.54 -8.77 4.15
CA ALA A 162 -18.73 -8.39 2.99
C ALA A 162 -19.47 -7.42 2.06
N ASN A 163 -20.79 -7.61 1.85
CA ASN A 163 -21.61 -6.74 1.04
C ASN A 163 -21.69 -5.32 1.62
N VAL A 164 -21.89 -5.18 2.93
CA VAL A 164 -21.89 -3.87 3.62
C VAL A 164 -20.55 -3.15 3.39
N CYS A 165 -19.42 -3.85 3.49
CA CYS A 165 -18.10 -3.24 3.22
C CYS A 165 -17.97 -2.77 1.76
N VAL A 166 -18.49 -3.55 0.79
CA VAL A 166 -18.39 -3.23 -0.64
C VAL A 166 -19.35 -2.10 -1.04
N GLU A 167 -20.60 -2.14 -0.59
CA GLU A 167 -21.61 -1.11 -0.91
C GLU A 167 -21.19 0.27 -0.39
N ASN A 168 -20.53 0.32 0.75
CA ASN A 168 -20.04 1.56 1.34
C ASN A 168 -18.62 1.96 0.87
N ASN A 169 -18.09 1.31 -0.16
CA ASN A 169 -16.72 1.56 -0.64
C ASN A 169 -16.47 3.02 -1.10
N ILE A 170 -17.55 3.75 -1.45
CA ILE A 170 -17.47 5.17 -1.80
C ILE A 170 -17.16 6.07 -0.59
N LEU A 171 -17.38 5.61 0.63
CA LEU A 171 -17.14 6.36 1.86
C LEU A 171 -15.67 6.29 2.30
N TRP A 172 -14.97 5.23 1.92
CA TRP A 172 -13.61 4.99 2.36
C TRP A 172 -12.62 5.88 1.63
N GLY A 173 -11.77 6.59 2.37
CA GLY A 173 -10.80 7.52 1.82
C GLY A 173 -9.85 8.06 2.87
N LYS A 174 -9.39 9.28 2.67
CA LYS A 174 -8.38 9.89 3.52
C LYS A 174 -8.81 10.04 4.99
N ASP A 175 -10.08 10.40 5.21
CA ASP A 175 -10.58 10.75 6.55
C ASP A 175 -11.52 9.68 7.15
N VAL A 176 -11.83 8.64 6.37
CA VAL A 176 -12.65 7.49 6.81
C VAL A 176 -11.96 6.22 6.33
N ASN A 177 -11.29 5.54 7.24
CA ASN A 177 -10.54 4.33 6.92
C ASN A 177 -11.48 3.20 6.49
N LYS A 178 -11.02 2.39 5.52
CA LYS A 178 -11.70 1.14 5.17
C LYS A 178 -11.70 0.23 6.40
N PRO A 179 -12.85 -0.38 6.76
CA PRO A 179 -12.87 -1.28 7.90
C PRO A 179 -11.96 -2.49 7.66
N LEU A 180 -11.06 -2.71 8.60
CA LEU A 180 -10.19 -3.88 8.65
C LEU A 180 -10.64 -4.77 9.78
N PHE A 181 -10.46 -6.07 9.60
CA PHE A 181 -10.86 -7.09 10.56
C PHE A 181 -9.65 -7.95 10.92
N HIS A 182 -9.53 -8.23 12.19
CA HIS A 182 -8.51 -9.13 12.71
C HIS A 182 -9.08 -10.55 12.80
N CYS A 183 -8.34 -11.54 12.31
CA CYS A 183 -8.69 -12.95 12.38
C CYS A 183 -7.47 -13.78 12.79
N ILE A 184 -7.70 -14.84 13.56
CA ILE A 184 -6.70 -15.85 13.84
C ILE A 184 -7.10 -17.13 13.10
N LEU A 185 -6.25 -17.55 12.16
CA LEU A 185 -6.40 -18.78 11.41
C LEU A 185 -5.60 -19.88 12.11
N THR A 186 -6.24 -20.89 12.69
CA THR A 186 -5.56 -21.88 13.52
C THR A 186 -4.75 -22.90 12.73
N THR A 187 -5.29 -23.41 11.64
CA THR A 187 -4.61 -24.36 10.74
C THR A 187 -5.18 -24.23 9.33
N PRO A 188 -4.99 -23.07 8.68
CA PRO A 188 -5.57 -22.87 7.37
C PRO A 188 -4.92 -23.78 6.33
N GLN A 189 -5.69 -24.21 5.34
CA GLN A 189 -5.13 -24.82 4.14
C GLN A 189 -4.44 -23.72 3.31
N ILE A 190 -3.19 -23.93 2.95
CA ILE A 190 -2.36 -22.93 2.24
C ILE A 190 -2.13 -23.37 0.81
N TYR A 191 -2.45 -22.47 -0.14
CA TYR A 191 -2.23 -22.68 -1.56
C TYR A 191 -1.40 -21.50 -2.12
N VAL A 192 -0.35 -21.81 -2.87
CA VAL A 192 0.49 -20.82 -3.54
C VAL A 192 0.37 -20.96 -5.05
N TYR A 193 -0.11 -19.92 -5.70
CA TYR A 193 -0.26 -19.87 -7.15
C TYR A 193 0.83 -19.00 -7.75
N ARG A 194 1.69 -19.59 -8.58
CA ARG A 194 2.81 -18.89 -9.26
C ARG A 194 2.48 -18.75 -10.75
N ASN A 195 1.70 -17.72 -11.07
CA ASN A 195 1.36 -17.37 -12.46
C ASN A 195 2.13 -16.10 -12.87
N ARG A 196 1.44 -15.13 -13.50
CA ARG A 196 2.04 -13.82 -13.84
C ARG A 196 2.42 -13.00 -12.59
N SER A 197 1.77 -13.25 -11.49
CA SER A 197 2.09 -12.76 -10.15
C SER A 197 1.84 -13.89 -9.16
N THR A 198 2.64 -13.95 -8.09
CA THR A 198 2.43 -14.94 -7.04
C THR A 198 1.29 -14.49 -6.13
N THR A 199 0.39 -15.41 -5.83
CA THR A 199 -0.77 -15.19 -4.97
C THR A 199 -0.83 -16.32 -3.95
N VAL A 200 -1.01 -15.98 -2.68
CA VAL A 200 -1.27 -16.92 -1.61
C VAL A 200 -2.76 -16.91 -1.28
N LYS A 201 -3.33 -18.10 -1.14
CA LYS A 201 -4.69 -18.31 -0.68
C LYS A 201 -4.66 -19.20 0.55
N LEU A 202 -5.22 -18.69 1.64
CA LEU A 202 -5.48 -19.46 2.85
C LEU A 202 -6.97 -19.78 2.88
N VAL A 203 -7.32 -20.99 3.31
CA VAL A 203 -8.73 -21.41 3.41
C VAL A 203 -8.97 -21.95 4.80
N GLN A 204 -9.95 -21.39 5.49
CA GLN A 204 -10.46 -21.89 6.76
C GLN A 204 -11.96 -21.62 6.87
N ASP A 205 -12.72 -22.60 7.38
CA ASP A 205 -14.18 -22.53 7.57
C ASP A 205 -14.95 -22.15 6.27
N GLY A 206 -14.40 -22.52 5.11
CA GLY A 206 -14.97 -22.21 3.80
C GLY A 206 -14.75 -20.78 3.32
N ILE A 207 -14.03 -19.97 4.08
CA ILE A 207 -13.64 -18.59 3.70
C ILE A 207 -12.26 -18.61 3.06
N GLU A 208 -12.12 -17.83 1.97
CA GLU A 208 -10.86 -17.61 1.27
C GLU A 208 -10.22 -16.31 1.73
N PHE A 209 -8.99 -16.40 2.22
CA PHE A 209 -8.12 -15.29 2.59
C PHE A 209 -7.03 -15.16 1.53
N ILE A 210 -6.98 -14.05 0.81
CA ILE A 210 -6.11 -13.90 -0.36
C ILE A 210 -5.07 -12.81 -0.13
N LYS A 211 -3.81 -13.13 -0.39
CA LYS A 211 -2.72 -12.15 -0.49
C LYS A 211 -2.18 -12.13 -1.91
N PHE A 212 -2.35 -11.00 -2.58
CA PHE A 212 -1.87 -10.79 -3.93
C PHE A 212 -0.43 -10.26 -3.97
N PHE A 213 0.26 -10.49 -5.09
CA PHE A 213 1.59 -9.92 -5.37
C PHE A 213 2.66 -10.25 -4.32
N VAL A 214 2.62 -11.47 -3.83
CA VAL A 214 3.54 -12.00 -2.82
C VAL A 214 4.93 -12.21 -3.43
N SER A 215 6.00 -11.88 -2.71
CA SER A 215 7.37 -12.18 -3.14
C SER A 215 7.65 -13.70 -3.07
N ASN A 216 8.74 -14.15 -3.69
CA ASN A 216 9.11 -15.56 -3.59
C ASN A 216 9.49 -15.97 -2.18
N GLU A 217 10.12 -15.07 -1.42
CA GLU A 217 10.48 -15.27 -0.02
C GLU A 217 9.23 -15.41 0.86
N GLU A 218 8.28 -14.49 0.72
CA GLU A 218 7.00 -14.58 1.44
C GLU A 218 6.22 -15.84 1.07
N ALA A 219 6.19 -16.21 -0.21
CA ALA A 219 5.52 -17.43 -0.66
C ALA A 219 6.12 -18.68 0.01
N SER A 220 7.46 -18.73 0.14
CA SER A 220 8.16 -19.82 0.83
C SER A 220 7.87 -19.83 2.34
N GLN A 221 7.71 -18.66 2.97
CA GLN A 221 7.28 -18.56 4.37
C GLN A 221 5.89 -19.16 4.56
N PHE A 222 4.92 -18.83 3.69
CA PHE A 222 3.59 -19.42 3.75
C PHE A 222 3.62 -20.94 3.51
N GLU A 223 4.39 -21.42 2.55
CA GLU A 223 4.53 -22.87 2.29
C GLU A 223 5.07 -23.62 3.52
N SER A 224 6.03 -23.02 4.24
CA SER A 224 6.58 -23.59 5.48
C SER A 224 5.67 -23.41 6.70
N ALA A 225 4.59 -22.64 6.58
CA ALA A 225 3.62 -22.42 7.65
C ALA A 225 2.46 -23.44 7.66
N GLN A 226 2.52 -24.49 6.86
CA GLN A 226 1.52 -25.57 6.91
C GLN A 226 1.43 -26.16 8.31
N GLY A 227 0.20 -26.20 8.87
CA GLY A 227 -0.06 -26.68 10.22
C GLY A 227 0.24 -25.66 11.34
N LYS A 228 0.67 -24.47 11.02
CA LYS A 228 0.82 -23.35 11.95
C LYS A 228 -0.41 -22.45 11.96
N SER A 229 -0.55 -21.65 13.01
CA SER A 229 -1.55 -20.60 13.06
C SER A 229 -1.03 -19.35 12.35
N ILE A 230 -1.95 -18.59 11.75
CA ILE A 230 -1.63 -17.35 11.05
C ILE A 230 -2.61 -16.27 11.51
N GLU A 231 -2.08 -15.25 12.13
CA GLU A 231 -2.81 -14.03 12.46
C GLU A 231 -2.88 -13.14 11.23
N VAL A 232 -4.05 -12.64 10.88
CA VAL A 232 -4.26 -11.83 9.69
C VAL A 232 -5.12 -10.61 9.98
N VAL A 233 -4.75 -9.49 9.38
CA VAL A 233 -5.61 -8.32 9.26
C VAL A 233 -6.11 -8.26 7.84
N VAL A 234 -7.42 -8.22 7.67
CA VAL A 234 -8.07 -8.35 6.37
C VAL A 234 -9.05 -7.24 6.09
N SER A 235 -9.20 -6.91 4.83
CA SER A 235 -10.34 -6.19 4.30
C SER A 235 -11.31 -7.16 3.63
N LEU A 236 -12.62 -6.89 3.72
CA LEU A 236 -13.62 -7.78 3.15
C LEU A 236 -14.07 -7.33 1.77
N GLY A 237 -14.31 -8.29 0.89
CA GLY A 237 -14.81 -8.09 -0.45
C GLY A 237 -15.72 -9.24 -0.90
N LEU A 238 -16.19 -9.15 -2.13
CA LEU A 238 -16.97 -10.20 -2.78
C LEU A 238 -16.20 -10.71 -3.99
N ASN A 239 -16.16 -12.02 -4.14
CA ASN A 239 -15.62 -12.69 -5.32
C ASN A 239 -16.78 -13.31 -6.12
N GLU A 240 -16.90 -12.94 -7.39
CA GLU A 240 -17.86 -13.52 -8.32
C GLU A 240 -17.14 -14.47 -9.25
N TYR A 241 -17.50 -15.74 -9.19
CA TYR A 241 -16.96 -16.78 -10.07
C TYR A 241 -18.06 -17.74 -10.49
N ASN A 242 -18.23 -17.96 -11.80
CA ASN A 242 -19.27 -18.81 -12.40
C ASN A 242 -20.69 -18.48 -11.89
N GLY A 243 -21.02 -17.20 -11.73
CA GLY A 243 -22.31 -16.72 -11.25
C GLY A 243 -22.57 -16.93 -9.74
N GLN A 244 -21.58 -17.45 -9.00
CA GLN A 244 -21.63 -17.55 -7.56
C GLN A 244 -20.86 -16.39 -6.92
N ILE A 245 -21.51 -15.67 -6.02
CA ILE A 245 -20.90 -14.58 -5.25
C ILE A 245 -20.62 -15.08 -3.84
N LYS A 246 -19.32 -15.08 -3.46
CA LYS A 246 -18.85 -15.51 -2.14
C LYS A 246 -18.11 -14.38 -1.44
N PRO A 247 -18.16 -14.30 -0.09
CA PRO A 247 -17.28 -13.40 0.66
C PRO A 247 -15.83 -13.81 0.44
N GLN A 248 -14.95 -12.81 0.39
CA GLN A 248 -13.50 -12.99 0.27
C GLN A 248 -12.80 -12.01 1.21
N ALA A 249 -11.80 -12.48 1.94
CA ALA A 249 -10.94 -11.68 2.78
C ALA A 249 -9.62 -11.39 2.05
N ILE A 250 -9.26 -10.12 1.92
CA ILE A 250 -7.97 -9.70 1.34
C ILE A 250 -7.01 -9.42 2.48
N ILE A 251 -5.90 -10.14 2.52
CA ILE A 251 -4.88 -10.02 3.57
C ILE A 251 -4.09 -8.74 3.35
N GLU A 252 -4.23 -7.80 4.26
CA GLU A 252 -3.46 -6.56 4.32
C GLU A 252 -2.15 -6.78 5.11
N ARG A 253 -2.23 -7.47 6.26
CA ARG A 253 -1.09 -7.90 7.09
C ARG A 253 -1.26 -9.32 7.58
N TYR A 254 -0.15 -9.95 7.94
CA TYR A 254 -0.14 -11.28 8.55
C TYR A 254 1.07 -11.47 9.46
N GLU A 255 0.91 -12.38 10.43
CA GLU A 255 1.99 -12.93 11.25
C GLU A 255 1.79 -14.44 11.35
N ILE A 256 2.88 -15.21 11.13
CA ILE A 256 2.86 -16.68 11.30
C ILE A 256 3.25 -16.98 12.74
N ILE A 257 2.35 -17.62 13.49
CA ILE A 257 2.52 -17.90 14.91
C ILE A 257 2.53 -19.41 15.15
N ASP A 258 3.42 -19.87 16.04
CA ASP A 258 3.53 -21.29 16.35
C ASP A 258 2.35 -21.82 17.20
N LYS A 259 1.73 -20.95 18.01
CA LYS A 259 0.49 -21.22 18.76
C LYS A 259 -0.35 -19.94 18.83
N PRO A 260 -1.70 -20.05 18.80
CA PRO A 260 -2.55 -18.91 19.08
C PRO A 260 -2.19 -18.35 20.45
N LYS A 261 -1.96 -17.04 20.57
CA LYS A 261 -1.95 -16.38 21.88
C LYS A 261 -3.37 -16.57 22.45
N GLU A 262 -3.50 -17.19 23.62
CA GLU A 262 -4.77 -17.17 24.35
C GLU A 262 -5.20 -15.71 24.49
N ASN A 263 -6.47 -15.41 24.20
CA ASN A 263 -7.02 -14.06 24.15
C ASN A 263 -6.61 -13.26 25.38
N GLU A 264 -5.65 -12.33 25.24
CA GLU A 264 -5.27 -11.38 26.27
C GLU A 264 -6.22 -10.16 26.34
N TYR A 265 -7.21 -10.08 25.47
CA TYR A 265 -8.20 -9.00 25.49
C TYR A 265 -9.45 -9.47 26.24
N ASP A 266 -9.46 -9.23 27.55
CA ASP A 266 -10.67 -9.30 28.37
C ASP A 266 -11.53 -8.04 28.12
N TRP A 267 -12.51 -8.18 27.25
CA TRP A 267 -13.48 -7.12 26.94
C TRP A 267 -14.47 -6.88 28.08
N SER A 268 -14.43 -7.65 29.17
CA SER A 268 -15.37 -7.49 30.31
C SER A 268 -15.27 -6.13 30.99
N GLU A 269 -14.12 -5.45 30.89
CA GLU A 269 -13.93 -4.10 31.44
C GLU A 269 -14.69 -3.00 30.67
N TYR A 270 -15.10 -3.24 29.44
CA TYR A 270 -15.77 -2.24 28.58
C TYR A 270 -17.30 -2.36 28.56
N PHE A 271 -17.86 -3.41 29.16
CA PHE A 271 -19.30 -3.66 29.16
C PHE A 271 -19.94 -3.68 30.54
N ASN A 272 -19.29 -3.10 31.58
CA ASN A 272 -19.85 -2.87 32.89
C ASN A 272 -20.32 -1.42 33.07
#